data_0878c6a4fccae8d5fec6948a37d1be8e
#
_entry.id   0878c6a4fccae8d5fec6948a37d1be8e
#
_cell.length_a   1.000
_cell.length_b   1.000
_cell.length_c   1.000
_cell.angle_alpha   90.00
_cell.angle_beta   90.00
_cell.angle_gamma   90.00
#
_symmetry.space_group_name_H-M   'P 1'
#
loop_
_entity.id
_entity.type
_entity.pdbx_description
1 polymer ?
#
loop_
_entity_poly.entity_id
_entity_poly.type
_entity_poly.pdbx_seq_one_letter_code
_entity_poly.pdbx_strand_id
1 'polypeptide(L)'
;DGATGRLALSEARQHSVLANGVIRRIDGAGMRVWIMSAYFVPSRRFRKALRRAARRGVDVRLLVPGARTDHPWVRQAARRFYGKLLRNGVKILEYQPRVLHGKMILCDEWVSVGSSNLDRWSFRWNLEANQEVADAGFADRAAALFGADFAESRALSRRSWRQRAWLDRLRERIAGALDRHIDRWRRLRRRPD
;
A
#
# COMPACT_ATOMS: atom_id res chain seq x y z
N ASP A 1 26.82 3.29 -15.38
CA ASP A 1 26.00 4.51 -15.37
C ASP A 1 24.88 4.35 -14.35
N GLY A 2 24.84 5.23 -13.35
CA GLY A 2 23.84 5.18 -12.28
C GLY A 2 22.64 6.07 -12.59
N ALA A 3 21.44 5.65 -12.19
CA ALA A 3 20.25 6.50 -12.28
C ALA A 3 20.29 7.58 -11.21
N THR A 4 19.94 8.81 -11.55
CA THR A 4 19.81 9.92 -10.59
C THR A 4 18.56 9.71 -9.75
N GLY A 5 18.72 9.74 -8.43
CA GLY A 5 17.63 9.58 -7.49
C GLY A 5 17.53 10.74 -6.50
N ARG A 6 16.35 10.86 -5.87
CA ARG A 6 16.08 11.82 -4.81
C ARG A 6 15.80 11.10 -3.51
N LEU A 7 16.44 11.51 -2.42
CA LEU A 7 16.07 11.08 -1.08
C LEU A 7 14.86 11.90 -0.59
N ALA A 8 13.77 11.22 -0.32
CA ALA A 8 12.55 11.81 0.22
C ALA A 8 12.41 11.44 1.70
N LEU A 9 12.58 12.44 2.57
CA LEU A 9 12.46 12.29 4.01
C LEU A 9 11.06 12.70 4.49
N SER A 10 10.55 12.03 5.48
CA SER A 10 9.32 12.39 6.17
C SER A 10 9.58 12.54 7.66
N GLU A 11 9.49 13.75 8.14
CA GLU A 11 9.44 14.03 9.57
C GLU A 11 8.00 14.00 10.09
N ALA A 12 7.84 13.75 11.40
CA ALA A 12 6.53 13.60 12.05
C ALA A 12 5.52 14.74 11.82
N ARG A 13 5.95 15.90 11.37
CA ARG A 13 5.11 17.08 11.04
C ARG A 13 4.87 17.30 9.52
N GLN A 14 5.63 16.64 8.64
CA GLN A 14 5.57 16.83 7.18
C GLN A 14 4.96 15.65 6.40
N HIS A 15 4.23 14.77 7.05
CA HIS A 15 3.68 13.53 6.48
C HIS A 15 2.82 13.68 5.25
N SER A 16 2.19 14.84 5.09
CA SER A 16 1.35 15.12 3.93
C SER A 16 2.17 15.19 2.63
N VAL A 17 3.45 15.53 2.71
CA VAL A 17 4.30 15.75 1.53
C VAL A 17 4.55 14.44 0.79
N LEU A 18 5.08 13.41 1.47
CA LEU A 18 5.33 12.09 0.86
C LEU A 18 4.03 11.45 0.36
N ALA A 19 3.00 11.40 1.22
CA ALA A 19 1.71 10.82 0.85
C ALA A 19 1.06 11.54 -0.33
N ASN A 20 1.10 12.88 -0.37
CA ASN A 20 0.57 13.64 -1.48
C ASN A 20 1.42 13.50 -2.75
N GLY A 21 2.74 13.37 -2.61
CA GLY A 21 3.65 13.06 -3.72
C GLY A 21 3.26 11.75 -4.41
N VAL A 22 3.15 10.68 -3.64
CA VAL A 22 2.72 9.37 -4.16
C VAL A 22 1.31 9.43 -4.77
N ILE A 23 0.36 10.12 -4.15
CA ILE A 23 -1.00 10.28 -4.70
C ILE A 23 -0.95 10.97 -6.07
N ARG A 24 -0.14 12.03 -6.23
CA ARG A 24 0.02 12.70 -7.54
C ARG A 24 0.60 11.75 -8.59
N ARG A 25 1.59 10.91 -8.25
CA ARG A 25 2.14 9.89 -9.16
C ARG A 25 1.08 8.88 -9.58
N ILE A 26 0.28 8.37 -8.64
CA ILE A 26 -0.84 7.45 -8.93
C ILE A 26 -1.90 8.10 -9.83
N ASP A 27 -2.24 9.38 -9.57
CA ASP A 27 -3.23 10.09 -10.36
C ASP A 27 -2.73 10.43 -11.77
N GLY A 28 -1.41 10.63 -11.97
CA GLY A 28 -0.78 10.86 -13.27
C GLY A 28 -0.40 9.60 -14.03
N ALA A 29 -0.44 8.43 -13.40
CA ALA A 29 -0.02 7.19 -14.07
C ALA A 29 -0.93 6.82 -15.24
N GLY A 30 -0.30 6.40 -16.36
CA GLY A 30 -0.95 5.99 -17.59
C GLY A 30 -0.96 4.48 -17.81
N MET A 31 0.07 3.76 -17.38
CA MET A 31 0.25 2.33 -17.68
C MET A 31 0.10 1.45 -16.45
N ARG A 32 0.89 1.66 -15.40
CA ARG A 32 0.97 0.77 -14.25
C ARG A 32 1.14 1.51 -12.92
N VAL A 33 0.51 0.97 -11.87
CA VAL A 33 0.71 1.35 -10.47
C VAL A 33 0.83 0.07 -9.66
N TRP A 34 2.06 -0.34 -9.35
CA TRP A 34 2.33 -1.54 -8.55
C TRP A 34 2.88 -1.15 -7.21
N ILE A 35 2.34 -1.71 -6.16
CA ILE A 35 2.64 -1.32 -4.79
C ILE A 35 2.90 -2.57 -3.95
N MET A 36 4.06 -2.61 -3.31
CA MET A 36 4.43 -3.56 -2.28
C MET A 36 4.39 -2.85 -0.92
N SER A 37 3.67 -3.38 0.04
CA SER A 37 3.61 -2.80 1.37
C SER A 37 3.40 -3.87 2.45
N ALA A 38 4.28 -3.89 3.44
CA ALA A 38 4.15 -4.77 4.60
C ALA A 38 2.86 -4.47 5.39
N TYR A 39 2.51 -3.18 5.53
CA TYR A 39 1.32 -2.73 6.26
C TYR A 39 0.47 -1.82 5.38
N PHE A 40 -0.66 -2.35 4.92
CA PHE A 40 -1.54 -1.64 3.98
C PHE A 40 -2.81 -1.15 4.67
N VAL A 41 -2.72 -0.04 5.41
CA VAL A 41 -3.88 0.63 6.04
C VAL A 41 -4.00 2.08 5.51
N PRO A 42 -4.18 2.25 4.20
CA PRO A 42 -4.05 3.54 3.55
C PRO A 42 -5.20 4.50 3.88
N SER A 43 -4.91 5.79 3.74
CA SER A 43 -5.89 6.87 3.90
C SER A 43 -7.04 6.77 2.89
N ARG A 44 -8.16 7.45 3.17
CA ARG A 44 -9.29 7.52 2.22
C ARG A 44 -8.87 8.13 0.87
N ARG A 45 -8.01 9.16 0.90
CA ARG A 45 -7.50 9.82 -0.31
C ARG A 45 -6.68 8.86 -1.17
N PHE A 46 -5.77 8.12 -0.55
CA PHE A 46 -4.93 7.14 -1.24
C PHE A 46 -5.77 6.03 -1.90
N ARG A 47 -6.72 5.42 -1.15
CA ARG A 47 -7.64 4.42 -1.72
C ARG A 47 -8.51 4.97 -2.87
N LYS A 48 -8.84 6.28 -2.83
CA LYS A 48 -9.58 6.94 -3.91
C LYS A 48 -8.70 7.08 -5.15
N ALA A 49 -7.42 7.42 -5.00
CA ALA A 49 -6.46 7.52 -6.11
C ALA A 49 -6.27 6.16 -6.81
N LEU A 50 -6.01 5.08 -6.07
CA LEU A 50 -5.89 3.72 -6.64
C LEU A 50 -7.13 3.32 -7.47
N ARG A 51 -8.34 3.60 -6.94
CA ARG A 51 -9.58 3.29 -7.66
C ARG A 51 -9.78 4.14 -8.91
N ARG A 52 -9.38 5.43 -8.88
CA ARG A 52 -9.41 6.29 -10.06
C ARG A 52 -8.47 5.77 -11.14
N ALA A 53 -7.22 5.44 -10.77
CA ALA A 53 -6.25 4.87 -11.69
C ALA A 53 -6.77 3.58 -12.34
N ALA A 54 -7.25 2.61 -11.55
CA ALA A 54 -7.80 1.37 -12.06
C ALA A 54 -9.02 1.58 -12.98
N ARG A 55 -9.89 2.57 -12.69
CA ARG A 55 -11.02 2.91 -13.56
C ARG A 55 -10.63 3.57 -14.89
N ARG A 56 -9.46 4.22 -14.93
CA ARG A 56 -8.88 4.74 -16.19
C ARG A 56 -8.23 3.65 -17.05
N GLY A 57 -8.19 2.40 -16.56
CA GLY A 57 -7.55 1.29 -17.29
C GLY A 57 -6.10 1.04 -16.89
N VAL A 58 -5.54 1.82 -15.94
CA VAL A 58 -4.19 1.60 -15.43
C VAL A 58 -4.11 0.24 -14.72
N ASP A 59 -3.05 -0.54 -14.95
CA ASP A 59 -2.80 -1.81 -14.26
C ASP A 59 -2.40 -1.56 -12.81
N VAL A 60 -3.36 -1.58 -11.90
CA VAL A 60 -3.13 -1.33 -10.46
C VAL A 60 -3.04 -2.66 -9.73
N ARG A 61 -1.84 -2.95 -9.16
CA ARG A 61 -1.57 -4.16 -8.38
C ARG A 61 -1.08 -3.82 -6.98
N LEU A 62 -1.61 -4.53 -5.99
CA LEU A 62 -1.18 -4.44 -4.60
C LEU A 62 -0.59 -5.80 -4.18
N LEU A 63 0.69 -5.81 -3.82
CA LEU A 63 1.37 -6.92 -3.20
C LEU A 63 1.38 -6.69 -1.68
N VAL A 64 0.74 -7.59 -0.96
CA VAL A 64 0.50 -7.47 0.48
C VAL A 64 0.82 -8.79 1.18
N PRO A 65 1.06 -8.79 2.51
CA PRO A 65 1.33 -10.02 3.23
C PRO A 65 0.19 -11.05 3.11
N GLY A 66 0.57 -12.30 2.89
CA GLY A 66 -0.31 -13.46 2.99
C GLY A 66 -0.62 -13.84 4.43
N ALA A 67 -0.76 -15.16 4.68
CA ALA A 67 -1.01 -15.66 6.03
C ALA A 67 0.21 -15.49 6.95
N ARG A 68 1.41 -15.59 6.40
CA ARG A 68 2.67 -15.36 7.10
C ARG A 68 2.91 -13.86 7.22
N THR A 69 2.74 -13.31 8.41
CA THR A 69 2.91 -11.88 8.70
C THR A 69 3.33 -11.70 10.15
N ASP A 70 4.16 -10.71 10.40
CA ASP A 70 4.61 -10.29 11.72
C ASP A 70 3.50 -9.55 12.51
N HIS A 71 2.51 -8.96 11.80
CA HIS A 71 1.41 -8.23 12.42
C HIS A 71 0.02 -8.69 11.91
N PRO A 72 -0.52 -9.84 12.42
CA PRO A 72 -1.80 -10.38 11.96
C PRO A 72 -2.97 -9.40 12.07
N TRP A 73 -3.01 -8.56 13.09
CA TRP A 73 -4.05 -7.54 13.28
C TRP A 73 -4.04 -6.46 12.19
N VAL A 74 -2.85 -6.00 11.80
CA VAL A 74 -2.70 -5.02 10.71
C VAL A 74 -3.18 -5.61 9.39
N ARG A 75 -2.85 -6.87 9.13
CA ARG A 75 -3.37 -7.60 7.98
C ARG A 75 -4.90 -7.67 7.99
N GLN A 76 -5.53 -8.01 9.11
CA GLN A 76 -6.99 -8.04 9.22
C GLN A 76 -7.61 -6.65 9.01
N ALA A 77 -7.01 -5.60 9.57
CA ALA A 77 -7.43 -4.23 9.35
C ALA A 77 -7.31 -3.79 7.88
N ALA A 78 -6.28 -4.25 7.15
CA ALA A 78 -6.08 -4.01 5.72
C ALA A 78 -7.18 -4.65 4.88
N ARG A 79 -7.53 -5.89 5.18
CA ARG A 79 -8.50 -6.73 4.43
C ARG A 79 -9.88 -6.08 4.31
N ARG A 80 -10.31 -5.27 5.27
CA ARG A 80 -11.59 -4.51 5.19
C ARG A 80 -11.71 -3.63 3.93
N PHE A 81 -10.59 -3.24 3.33
CA PHE A 81 -10.58 -2.38 2.14
C PHE A 81 -10.60 -3.16 0.82
N TYR A 82 -10.20 -4.44 0.85
CA TYR A 82 -9.97 -5.24 -0.35
C TYR A 82 -11.22 -5.37 -1.23
N GLY A 83 -12.37 -5.63 -0.64
CA GLY A 83 -13.62 -5.78 -1.40
C GLY A 83 -13.96 -4.55 -2.24
N LYS A 84 -13.69 -3.34 -1.74
CA LYS A 84 -13.94 -2.10 -2.50
C LYS A 84 -12.88 -1.87 -3.58
N LEU A 85 -11.63 -2.23 -3.32
CA LEU A 85 -10.54 -2.13 -4.28
C LEU A 85 -10.75 -3.12 -5.44
N LEU A 86 -11.01 -4.39 -5.13
CA LEU A 86 -11.29 -5.44 -6.11
C LEU A 86 -12.49 -5.07 -7.02
N ARG A 87 -13.58 -4.51 -6.46
CA ARG A 87 -14.72 -4.06 -7.27
C ARG A 87 -14.39 -2.95 -8.26
N ASN A 88 -13.32 -2.20 -8.03
CA ASN A 88 -12.88 -1.11 -8.91
C ASN A 88 -11.70 -1.50 -9.82
N GLY A 89 -11.40 -2.79 -9.95
CA GLY A 89 -10.38 -3.25 -10.87
C GLY A 89 -8.96 -3.33 -10.30
N VAL A 90 -8.75 -2.95 -9.03
CA VAL A 90 -7.45 -3.13 -8.38
C VAL A 90 -7.20 -4.61 -8.14
N LYS A 91 -6.07 -5.14 -8.62
CA LYS A 91 -5.62 -6.51 -8.39
C LYS A 91 -4.92 -6.58 -7.05
N ILE A 92 -5.24 -7.59 -6.23
CA ILE A 92 -4.64 -7.79 -4.92
C ILE A 92 -3.99 -9.17 -4.88
N LEU A 93 -2.71 -9.20 -4.55
CA LEU A 93 -1.89 -10.40 -4.50
C LEU A 93 -1.36 -10.56 -3.07
N GLU A 94 -1.67 -11.68 -2.44
CA GLU A 94 -1.17 -12.04 -1.10
C GLU A 94 0.10 -12.89 -1.26
N TYR A 95 1.26 -12.36 -0.88
CA TYR A 95 2.56 -13.03 -0.93
C TYR A 95 2.58 -14.26 -0.01
N GLN A 96 3.05 -15.41 -0.50
CA GLN A 96 2.93 -16.68 0.22
C GLN A 96 4.23 -17.19 0.87
N PRO A 97 5.44 -17.01 0.25
CA PRO A 97 6.63 -17.77 0.67
C PRO A 97 7.09 -17.46 2.10
N ARG A 98 7.13 -16.18 2.47
CA ARG A 98 7.67 -15.70 3.75
C ARG A 98 6.98 -14.41 4.19
N VAL A 99 7.42 -13.82 5.31
CA VAL A 99 6.94 -12.50 5.75
C VAL A 99 7.35 -11.45 4.72
N LEU A 100 6.36 -10.77 4.14
CA LEU A 100 6.61 -9.64 3.25
C LEU A 100 6.89 -8.40 4.07
N HIS A 101 8.12 -7.86 3.99
CA HIS A 101 8.49 -6.62 4.69
C HIS A 101 8.95 -5.50 3.75
N GLY A 102 8.86 -5.69 2.43
CA GLY A 102 9.20 -4.71 1.42
C GLY A 102 8.21 -3.52 1.38
N LYS A 103 8.73 -2.35 1.02
CA LYS A 103 7.97 -1.13 0.77
C LYS A 103 8.50 -0.52 -0.53
N MET A 104 7.79 -0.73 -1.61
CA MET A 104 8.14 -0.26 -2.94
C MET A 104 6.89 0.16 -3.72
N ILE A 105 6.99 1.23 -4.46
CA ILE A 105 5.95 1.74 -5.34
C ILE A 105 6.56 1.94 -6.72
N LEU A 106 5.91 1.40 -7.72
CA LEU A 106 6.24 1.62 -9.13
C LEU A 106 5.03 2.29 -9.79
N CYS A 107 5.22 3.49 -10.32
CA CYS A 107 4.24 4.22 -11.13
C CYS A 107 4.88 4.54 -12.48
N ASP A 108 4.50 3.82 -13.53
CA ASP A 108 5.12 3.89 -14.86
C ASP A 108 6.65 3.73 -14.78
N GLU A 109 7.43 4.80 -14.99
CA GLU A 109 8.90 4.81 -14.89
C GLU A 109 9.42 5.37 -13.55
N TRP A 110 8.53 5.76 -12.64
CA TRP A 110 8.91 6.25 -11.33
C TRP A 110 8.82 5.14 -10.28
N VAL A 111 9.90 5.00 -9.51
CA VAL A 111 10.01 4.05 -8.41
C VAL A 111 10.30 4.77 -7.10
N SER A 112 9.65 4.35 -6.04
CA SER A 112 9.99 4.74 -4.66
C SER A 112 10.20 3.48 -3.82
N VAL A 113 11.36 3.37 -3.18
CA VAL A 113 11.70 2.27 -2.29
C VAL A 113 12.27 2.83 -0.99
N GLY A 114 11.91 2.24 0.15
CA GLY A 114 12.39 2.73 1.45
C GLY A 114 11.68 2.13 2.65
N SER A 115 11.61 2.91 3.72
CA SER A 115 11.04 2.48 5.00
C SER A 115 9.53 2.73 5.11
N SER A 116 8.95 3.62 4.28
CA SER A 116 7.57 4.09 4.44
C SER A 116 6.52 3.04 4.10
N ASN A 117 5.78 2.57 5.09
CA ASN A 117 4.58 1.78 4.87
C ASN A 117 3.41 2.66 4.40
N LEU A 118 2.50 2.07 3.64
CA LEU A 118 1.26 2.74 3.23
C LEU A 118 0.18 2.65 4.32
N ASP A 119 0.56 2.95 5.53
CA ASP A 119 -0.36 3.04 6.65
C ASP A 119 -0.40 4.47 7.21
N ARG A 120 -1.51 4.77 7.89
CA ARG A 120 -1.71 6.11 8.47
C ARG A 120 -0.78 6.41 9.63
N TRP A 121 -0.11 5.39 10.17
CA TRP A 121 0.76 5.52 11.33
C TRP A 121 2.19 5.80 10.92
N SER A 122 2.74 5.05 9.95
CA SER A 122 4.05 5.34 9.36
C SER A 122 4.12 6.77 8.85
N PHE A 123 3.09 7.22 8.13
CA PHE A 123 3.03 8.62 7.67
C PHE A 123 2.83 9.68 8.76
N ARG A 124 2.55 9.34 10.02
CA ARG A 124 2.27 10.33 11.06
C ARG A 124 3.28 10.35 12.20
N TRP A 125 3.98 9.23 12.42
CA TRP A 125 4.68 9.04 13.68
C TRP A 125 6.12 8.59 13.54
N ASN A 126 6.48 8.06 12.37
CA ASN A 126 7.83 7.56 12.12
C ASN A 126 8.63 8.58 11.31
N LEU A 127 9.92 8.63 11.55
CA LEU A 127 10.86 9.16 10.58
C LEU A 127 10.98 8.13 9.47
N GLU A 128 10.67 8.52 8.25
CA GLU A 128 10.70 7.64 7.10
C GLU A 128 11.61 8.22 6.02
N ALA A 129 12.32 7.34 5.34
CA ALA A 129 13.20 7.69 4.23
C ALA A 129 12.89 6.81 3.03
N ASN A 130 12.65 7.44 1.90
CA ASN A 130 12.45 6.74 0.63
C ASN A 130 13.43 7.29 -0.40
N GLN A 131 14.02 6.40 -1.18
CA GLN A 131 14.73 6.74 -2.41
C GLN A 131 13.71 6.76 -3.55
N GLU A 132 13.62 7.89 -4.25
CA GLU A 132 12.78 8.06 -5.44
C GLU A 132 13.67 8.16 -6.68
N VAL A 133 13.35 7.38 -7.71
CA VAL A 133 14.07 7.33 -8.97
C VAL A 133 13.06 7.41 -10.13
N ALA A 134 13.31 8.28 -11.09
CA ALA A 134 12.54 8.38 -12.33
C ALA A 134 13.46 8.00 -13.48
N ASP A 135 13.51 6.70 -13.79
CA ASP A 135 14.39 6.11 -14.80
C ASP A 135 13.77 4.83 -15.32
N ALA A 136 13.70 4.68 -16.63
CA ALA A 136 13.07 3.53 -17.28
C ALA A 136 13.78 2.20 -16.95
N GLY A 137 15.13 2.18 -17.00
CA GLY A 137 15.89 0.97 -16.72
C GLY A 137 15.78 0.54 -15.26
N PHE A 138 15.72 1.50 -14.32
CA PHE A 138 15.46 1.21 -12.90
C PHE A 138 14.03 0.70 -12.69
N ALA A 139 13.06 1.30 -13.37
CA ALA A 139 11.66 0.88 -13.31
C ALA A 139 11.46 -0.53 -13.88
N ASP A 140 12.20 -0.92 -14.93
CA ASP A 140 12.13 -2.26 -15.50
C ASP A 140 12.74 -3.31 -14.55
N ARG A 141 13.85 -2.99 -13.87
CA ARG A 141 14.38 -3.85 -12.79
C ARG A 141 13.39 -4.01 -11.64
N ALA A 142 12.76 -2.92 -11.21
CA ALA A 142 11.71 -2.97 -10.19
C ALA A 142 10.50 -3.80 -10.66
N ALA A 143 10.11 -3.66 -11.92
CA ALA A 143 9.02 -4.45 -12.51
C ALA A 143 9.33 -5.95 -12.55
N ALA A 144 10.59 -6.31 -12.86
CA ALA A 144 11.03 -7.71 -12.82
C ALA A 144 10.95 -8.31 -11.42
N LEU A 145 11.36 -7.56 -10.37
CA LEU A 145 11.20 -7.98 -8.97
C LEU A 145 9.74 -8.17 -8.60
N PHE A 146 8.86 -7.21 -8.95
CA PHE A 146 7.42 -7.37 -8.75
C PHE A 146 6.87 -8.59 -9.48
N GLY A 147 7.33 -8.86 -10.71
CA GLY A 147 6.92 -10.01 -11.51
C GLY A 147 7.22 -11.34 -10.81
N ALA A 148 8.43 -11.48 -10.27
CA ALA A 148 8.84 -12.65 -9.50
C ALA A 148 7.95 -12.84 -8.24
N ASP A 149 7.75 -11.77 -7.47
CA ASP A 149 6.90 -11.83 -6.27
C ASP A 149 5.42 -12.09 -6.58
N PHE A 150 4.92 -11.59 -7.73
CA PHE A 150 3.55 -11.86 -8.17
C PHE A 150 3.37 -13.34 -8.53
N ALA A 151 4.37 -13.99 -9.12
CA ALA A 151 4.32 -15.41 -9.47
C ALA A 151 4.21 -16.29 -8.21
N GLU A 152 4.80 -15.87 -7.09
CA GLU A 152 4.74 -16.56 -5.81
C GLU A 152 3.54 -16.14 -4.94
N SER A 153 2.63 -15.32 -5.47
CA SER A 153 1.52 -14.74 -4.73
C SER A 153 0.18 -15.35 -5.10
N ARG A 154 -0.72 -15.39 -4.12
CA ARG A 154 -2.11 -15.76 -4.34
C ARG A 154 -2.93 -14.54 -4.78
N ALA A 155 -3.39 -14.53 -6.01
CA ALA A 155 -4.30 -13.50 -6.50
C ALA A 155 -5.68 -13.63 -5.87
N LEU A 156 -6.22 -12.54 -5.34
CA LEU A 156 -7.58 -12.48 -4.81
C LEU A 156 -8.56 -12.08 -5.90
N SER A 157 -9.55 -12.95 -6.18
CA SER A 157 -10.65 -12.64 -7.09
C SER A 157 -11.83 -12.01 -6.34
N ARG A 158 -12.71 -11.28 -7.08
CA ARG A 158 -13.98 -10.80 -6.52
C ARG A 158 -14.86 -11.95 -6.02
N ARG A 159 -14.84 -13.09 -6.72
CA ARG A 159 -15.63 -14.28 -6.37
C ARG A 159 -15.14 -14.89 -5.07
N SER A 160 -13.84 -15.23 -4.97
CA SER A 160 -13.26 -15.79 -3.75
C SER A 160 -13.42 -14.84 -2.56
N TRP A 161 -13.29 -13.52 -2.79
CA TRP A 161 -13.50 -12.52 -1.76
C TRP A 161 -14.92 -12.50 -1.21
N ARG A 162 -15.93 -12.69 -2.04
CA ARG A 162 -17.35 -12.74 -1.62
C ARG A 162 -17.68 -14.02 -0.86
N GLN A 163 -17.03 -15.14 -1.22
CA GLN A 163 -17.28 -16.47 -0.66
C GLN A 163 -16.47 -16.76 0.62
N ARG A 164 -15.62 -15.80 1.09
CA ARG A 164 -14.86 -16.01 2.34
C ARG A 164 -15.76 -16.23 3.55
N ALA A 165 -15.26 -17.01 4.52
CA ALA A 165 -15.98 -17.35 5.73
C ALA A 165 -16.54 -16.10 6.47
N TRP A 166 -17.68 -16.23 7.12
CA TRP A 166 -18.29 -15.14 7.88
C TRP A 166 -17.41 -14.71 9.07
N LEU A 167 -16.69 -15.65 9.69
CA LEU A 167 -15.72 -15.40 10.76
C LEU A 167 -14.61 -14.43 10.30
N ASP A 168 -14.11 -14.58 9.06
CA ASP A 168 -13.10 -13.67 8.51
C ASP A 168 -13.67 -12.26 8.37
N ARG A 169 -14.93 -12.14 7.93
CA ARG A 169 -15.61 -10.84 7.83
C ARG A 169 -15.77 -10.18 9.22
N LEU A 170 -16.05 -10.98 10.25
CA LEU A 170 -16.18 -10.49 11.62
C LEU A 170 -14.83 -10.02 12.15
N ARG A 171 -13.76 -10.82 11.99
CA ARG A 171 -12.38 -10.44 12.38
C ARG A 171 -11.93 -9.15 11.70
N GLU A 172 -12.19 -9.01 10.41
CA GLU A 172 -11.88 -7.80 9.65
C GLU A 172 -12.63 -6.56 10.19
N ARG A 173 -13.90 -6.73 10.58
CA ARG A 173 -14.71 -5.64 11.17
C ARG A 173 -14.19 -5.23 12.54
N ILE A 174 -13.87 -6.19 13.41
CA ILE A 174 -13.32 -5.96 14.75
C ILE A 174 -11.95 -5.26 14.62
N ALA A 175 -11.03 -5.83 13.87
CA ALA A 175 -9.71 -5.23 13.65
C ALA A 175 -9.83 -3.82 13.07
N GLY A 176 -10.77 -3.61 12.14
CA GLY A 176 -11.05 -2.29 11.58
C GLY A 176 -11.67 -1.30 12.56
N ALA A 177 -12.45 -1.75 13.53
CA ALA A 177 -13.00 -0.90 14.58
C ALA A 177 -11.92 -0.49 15.58
N LEU A 178 -11.09 -1.43 16.01
CA LEU A 178 -9.93 -1.17 16.88
C LEU A 178 -8.96 -0.19 16.25
N ASP A 179 -8.61 -0.36 14.97
CA ASP A 179 -7.76 0.57 14.23
C ASP A 179 -8.31 2.01 14.23
N ARG A 180 -9.64 2.16 14.04
CA ARG A 180 -10.28 3.48 14.10
C ARG A 180 -10.27 4.07 15.51
N HIS A 181 -10.48 3.24 16.53
CA HIS A 181 -10.50 3.68 17.93
C HIS A 181 -9.13 4.16 18.38
N ILE A 182 -8.08 3.39 18.07
CA ILE A 182 -6.68 3.75 18.36
C ILE A 182 -6.30 5.08 17.66
N ASP A 183 -6.70 5.24 16.38
CA ASP A 183 -6.43 6.47 15.63
C ASP A 183 -7.16 7.69 16.26
N ARG A 184 -8.40 7.50 16.74
CA ARG A 184 -9.19 8.55 17.41
C ARG A 184 -8.60 8.93 18.77
N TRP A 185 -8.26 7.95 19.59
CA TRP A 185 -7.70 8.16 20.93
C TRP A 185 -6.34 8.87 20.91
N ARG A 186 -5.47 8.47 19.96
CA ARG A 186 -4.18 9.12 19.72
C ARG A 186 -4.31 10.56 19.22
N ARG A 187 -5.38 10.91 18.49
CA ARG A 187 -5.66 12.30 18.07
C ARG A 187 -6.09 13.17 19.25
N LEU A 188 -6.88 12.61 20.15
CA LEU A 188 -7.37 13.34 21.33
C LEU A 188 -6.26 13.67 22.32
N ARG A 189 -5.29 12.78 22.53
CA ARG A 189 -4.14 12.99 23.42
C ARG A 189 -3.10 14.01 22.93
N ARG A 190 -3.23 14.52 21.72
CA ARG A 190 -2.28 15.47 21.11
C ARG A 190 -2.94 16.75 20.63
N ARG A 191 -4.01 17.21 21.24
CA ARG A 191 -4.34 18.63 21.22
C ARG A 191 -3.39 19.28 22.22
N PRO A 192 -2.37 20.05 21.78
CA PRO A 192 -1.72 20.99 22.69
C PRO A 192 -2.77 22.04 23.05
N ASP A 193 -2.85 22.38 24.31
CA ASP A 193 -3.49 23.58 24.80
C ASP A 193 -2.84 24.80 24.14
#